data_cf91d6ce5882e741bcf070d7bcb98383
#
_entry.id   cf91d6ce5882e741bcf070d7bcb98383
#
_cell.length_a   1.000
_cell.length_b   1.000
_cell.length_c   1.000
_cell.angle_alpha   90.00
_cell.angle_beta   90.00
_cell.angle_gamma   90.00
#
_symmetry.space_group_name_H-M   'P 1'
#
loop_
_entity.id
_entity.type
_entity.pdbx_description
1 polymer ?
#
loop_
_entity_poly.entity_id
_entity_poly.type
_entity_poly.pdbx_seq_one_letter_code
_entity_poly.pdbx_strand_id
1 'polypeptide(L)'
;MLNIEDIYHKWLRKRNRTHQKKRYDGYEQWFHASASGMCMRKHYFQHVAGVKPEEVGDDTLRLFRLGDVVHSDIQEALIEHASLYGSQIMIEREIRLPDVNVRGFLDIIIVEDQALYDIKTCNSWKWKTLFGRTPDPNPADNYNLQLGTYGWWYEEEYGNKLKKLALLYYNKDNSRMREKRIRTSYIDKAKEYWHDVNQRFKKGNPPIELGVAPAYKWECNPKYCNFYQVCGGGYKEKGVDL
;
A
#
# COMPACT_ATOMS: atom_id res chain seq x y z
N MET A 1 15.12 28.38 23.94
CA MET A 1 14.20 27.45 24.63
C MET A 1 14.01 26.25 23.72
N LEU A 2 14.09 25.02 24.23
CA LEU A 2 13.86 23.81 23.43
C LEU A 2 12.37 23.72 23.02
N ASN A 3 12.13 23.51 21.72
CA ASN A 3 10.78 23.28 21.19
C ASN A 3 10.61 21.77 20.92
N ILE A 4 9.75 21.11 21.68
CA ILE A 4 9.52 19.66 21.60
C ILE A 4 8.91 19.26 20.24
N GLU A 5 8.00 20.07 19.72
CA GLU A 5 7.38 19.83 18.41
C GLU A 5 8.41 19.85 17.29
N ASP A 6 9.29 20.87 17.25
CA ASP A 6 10.36 20.96 16.26
C ASP A 6 11.35 19.81 16.34
N ILE A 7 11.70 19.37 17.57
CA ILE A 7 12.59 18.22 17.79
C ILE A 7 11.94 16.96 17.20
N TYR A 8 10.67 16.74 17.50
CA TYR A 8 9.93 15.56 17.03
C TYR A 8 9.78 15.55 15.51
N HIS A 9 9.44 16.69 14.89
CA HIS A 9 9.35 16.81 13.43
C HIS A 9 10.70 16.55 12.73
N LYS A 10 11.78 17.12 13.23
CA LYS A 10 13.13 16.87 12.71
C LYS A 10 13.50 15.39 12.78
N TRP A 11 13.15 14.72 13.88
CA TRP A 11 13.38 13.28 14.04
C TRP A 11 12.53 12.47 13.06
N LEU A 12 11.25 12.78 12.89
CA LEU A 12 10.36 12.11 11.93
C LEU A 12 10.85 12.24 10.49
N ARG A 13 11.25 13.45 10.07
CA ARG A 13 11.79 13.68 8.72
C ARG A 13 13.08 12.90 8.50
N LYS A 14 14.00 12.87 9.48
CA LYS A 14 15.21 12.04 9.40
C LYS A 14 14.88 10.56 9.28
N ARG A 15 13.98 10.05 10.13
CA ARG A 15 13.52 8.66 10.10
C ARG A 15 12.89 8.31 8.74
N ASN A 16 12.02 9.15 8.21
CA ASN A 16 11.39 8.94 6.92
C ASN A 16 12.42 8.86 5.79
N ARG A 17 13.38 9.78 5.74
CA ARG A 17 14.48 9.74 4.73
C ARG A 17 15.28 8.44 4.82
N THR A 18 15.60 7.97 6.01
CA THR A 18 16.31 6.69 6.20
C THR A 18 15.48 5.51 5.71
N HIS A 19 14.18 5.49 6.01
CA HIS A 19 13.24 4.49 5.53
C HIS A 19 13.13 4.50 4.00
N GLN A 20 12.94 5.67 3.41
CA GLN A 20 12.87 5.85 1.96
C GLN A 20 14.15 5.33 1.28
N LYS A 21 15.32 5.70 1.80
CA LYS A 21 16.59 5.22 1.26
C LYS A 21 16.67 3.69 1.28
N LYS A 22 16.40 3.05 2.42
CA LYS A 22 16.40 1.58 2.53
C LYS A 22 15.40 0.91 1.59
N ARG A 23 14.25 1.54 1.36
CA ARG A 23 13.16 1.00 0.57
C ARG A 23 13.43 1.03 -0.93
N TYR A 24 14.16 2.04 -1.41
CA TYR A 24 14.34 2.28 -2.84
C TYR A 24 15.78 2.09 -3.32
N ASP A 25 16.78 1.98 -2.43
CA ASP A 25 18.18 1.84 -2.78
C ASP A 25 18.44 0.55 -3.59
N GLY A 26 18.83 0.70 -4.85
CA GLY A 26 18.99 -0.40 -5.81
C GLY A 26 17.68 -0.93 -6.41
N TYR A 27 16.53 -0.30 -6.12
CA TYR A 27 15.20 -0.70 -6.61
C TYR A 27 14.40 0.48 -7.16
N GLU A 28 15.07 1.51 -7.65
CA GLU A 28 14.44 2.77 -8.11
C GLU A 28 13.44 2.54 -9.25
N GLN A 29 13.68 1.51 -10.07
CA GLN A 29 12.81 1.14 -11.19
C GLN A 29 11.74 0.11 -10.83
N TRP A 30 11.73 -0.38 -9.59
CA TRP A 30 10.74 -1.38 -9.15
C TRP A 30 9.50 -0.71 -8.64
N PHE A 31 8.34 -1.22 -9.06
CA PHE A 31 7.07 -0.83 -8.49
C PHE A 31 6.93 -1.35 -7.07
N HIS A 32 6.19 -0.64 -6.26
CA HIS A 32 5.90 -1.08 -4.91
C HIS A 32 4.52 -1.71 -4.82
N ALA A 33 4.41 -2.91 -4.22
CA ALA A 33 3.13 -3.61 -4.09
C ALA A 33 2.03 -2.76 -3.42
N SER A 34 2.40 -1.89 -2.45
CA SER A 34 1.45 -0.97 -1.80
C SER A 34 0.90 0.13 -2.72
N ALA A 35 1.46 0.27 -3.93
CA ALA A 35 0.96 1.20 -4.95
C ALA A 35 0.03 0.52 -5.97
N SER A 36 -0.35 -0.75 -5.75
CA SER A 36 -1.33 -1.44 -6.58
C SER A 36 -2.63 -0.66 -6.68
N GLY A 37 -3.19 -0.55 -7.89
CA GLY A 37 -4.45 0.15 -8.13
C GLY A 37 -4.40 1.66 -7.95
N MET A 38 -3.22 2.24 -7.73
CA MET A 38 -3.02 3.67 -7.62
C MET A 38 -2.90 4.32 -9.00
N CYS A 39 -2.89 5.67 -9.03
CA CYS A 39 -2.80 6.45 -10.26
C CYS A 39 -1.58 6.06 -11.11
N MET A 40 -1.80 5.66 -12.36
CA MET A 40 -0.75 5.28 -13.30
C MET A 40 0.27 6.39 -13.55
N ARG A 41 -0.12 7.67 -13.47
CA ARG A 41 0.81 8.80 -13.60
C ARG A 41 1.83 8.85 -12.46
N LYS A 42 1.46 8.43 -11.24
CA LYS A 42 2.41 8.32 -10.13
C LYS A 42 3.50 7.29 -10.44
N HIS A 43 3.11 6.12 -10.95
CA HIS A 43 4.06 5.10 -11.39
C HIS A 43 4.99 5.64 -12.48
N TYR A 44 4.43 6.32 -13.49
CA TYR A 44 5.21 6.92 -14.56
C TYR A 44 6.23 7.93 -14.04
N PHE A 45 5.81 8.91 -13.25
CA PHE A 45 6.72 9.94 -12.73
C PHE A 45 7.82 9.33 -11.86
N GLN A 46 7.49 8.38 -11.02
CA GLN A 46 8.44 7.79 -10.08
C GLN A 46 9.43 6.84 -10.76
N HIS A 47 8.95 5.95 -11.63
CA HIS A 47 9.73 4.81 -12.10
C HIS A 47 10.22 4.95 -13.55
N VAL A 48 9.62 5.81 -14.36
CA VAL A 48 9.98 6.00 -15.76
C VAL A 48 10.64 7.37 -15.97
N ALA A 49 9.99 8.44 -15.53
CA ALA A 49 10.49 9.80 -15.68
C ALA A 49 11.53 10.21 -14.63
N GLY A 50 11.72 9.40 -13.57
CA GLY A 50 12.69 9.67 -12.51
C GLY A 50 12.43 10.95 -11.72
N VAL A 51 11.17 11.41 -11.70
CA VAL A 51 10.78 12.62 -10.97
C VAL A 51 10.80 12.32 -9.47
N LYS A 52 11.51 13.16 -8.72
CA LYS A 52 11.51 13.04 -7.26
C LYS A 52 10.14 13.45 -6.70
N PRO A 53 9.53 12.63 -5.82
CA PRO A 53 8.28 13.00 -5.16
C PRO A 53 8.47 14.19 -4.24
N GLU A 54 7.45 15.02 -4.11
CA GLU A 54 7.39 16.09 -3.12
C GLU A 54 7.51 15.52 -1.69
N GLU A 55 8.15 16.28 -0.81
CA GLU A 55 8.26 15.87 0.61
C GLU A 55 6.86 15.86 1.26
N VAL A 56 6.60 14.81 2.03
CA VAL A 56 5.36 14.71 2.82
C VAL A 56 5.39 15.65 4.01
N GLY A 57 4.27 16.31 4.28
CA GLY A 57 4.13 17.19 5.45
C GLY A 57 4.20 16.45 6.78
N ASP A 58 4.54 17.17 7.85
CA ASP A 58 4.74 16.61 9.19
C ASP A 58 3.51 15.89 9.74
N ASP A 59 2.30 16.38 9.44
CA ASP A 59 1.05 15.72 9.82
C ASP A 59 0.96 14.30 9.22
N THR A 60 1.33 14.16 7.96
CA THR A 60 1.35 12.87 7.27
C THR A 60 2.43 11.95 7.85
N LEU A 61 3.61 12.49 8.19
CA LEU A 61 4.67 11.73 8.84
C LEU A 61 4.25 11.21 10.22
N ARG A 62 3.50 12.01 11.00
CA ARG A 62 2.93 11.55 12.27
C ARG A 62 1.93 10.42 12.07
N LEU A 63 1.07 10.51 11.03
CA LEU A 63 0.13 9.45 10.70
C LEU A 63 0.84 8.14 10.27
N PHE A 64 1.92 8.25 9.49
CA PHE A 64 2.73 7.09 9.12
C PHE A 64 3.35 6.45 10.36
N ARG A 65 3.93 7.26 11.25
CA ARG A 65 4.54 6.76 12.48
C ARG A 65 3.52 6.06 13.38
N LEU A 66 2.31 6.57 13.48
CA LEU A 66 1.24 5.91 14.23
C LEU A 66 0.89 4.54 13.60
N GLY A 67 0.85 4.47 12.28
CA GLY A 67 0.69 3.20 11.56
C GLY A 67 1.81 2.21 11.91
N ASP A 68 3.08 2.63 11.79
CA ASP A 68 4.25 1.80 12.13
C ASP A 68 4.16 1.24 13.56
N VAL A 69 3.75 2.05 14.55
CA VAL A 69 3.62 1.62 15.94
C VAL A 69 2.57 0.54 16.08
N VAL A 70 1.40 0.73 15.48
CA VAL A 70 0.31 -0.28 15.53
C VAL A 70 0.75 -1.58 14.85
N HIS A 71 1.46 -1.51 13.72
CA HIS A 71 1.99 -2.70 13.06
C HIS A 71 2.97 -3.45 13.96
N SER A 72 3.97 -2.73 14.52
CA SER A 72 4.97 -3.34 15.42
C SER A 72 4.32 -4.02 16.63
N ASP A 73 3.35 -3.37 17.25
CA ASP A 73 2.68 -3.88 18.46
C ASP A 73 1.91 -5.18 18.19
N ILE A 74 1.17 -5.22 17.07
CA ILE A 74 0.46 -6.44 16.65
C ILE A 74 1.43 -7.55 16.26
N GLN A 75 2.51 -7.21 15.58
CA GLN A 75 3.53 -8.16 15.14
C GLN A 75 4.30 -8.75 16.32
N GLU A 76 4.65 -7.95 17.33
CA GLU A 76 5.28 -8.42 18.57
C GLU A 76 4.39 -9.44 19.30
N ALA A 77 3.09 -9.17 19.43
CA ALA A 77 2.15 -10.11 20.02
C ALA A 77 2.08 -11.45 19.26
N LEU A 78 2.17 -11.40 17.92
CA LEU A 78 2.17 -12.61 17.10
C LEU A 78 3.48 -13.39 17.21
N ILE A 79 4.63 -12.71 17.33
CA ILE A 79 5.94 -13.34 17.55
C ILE A 79 5.95 -14.06 18.91
N GLU A 80 5.43 -13.41 19.96
CA GLU A 80 5.32 -14.01 21.28
C GLU A 80 4.40 -15.24 21.23
N HIS A 81 3.23 -15.12 20.63
CA HIS A 81 2.31 -16.24 20.43
C HIS A 81 2.98 -17.40 19.69
N ALA A 82 3.68 -17.14 18.58
CA ALA A 82 4.37 -18.15 17.80
C ALA A 82 5.45 -18.88 18.65
N SER A 83 6.16 -18.13 19.48
CA SER A 83 7.17 -18.69 20.38
C SER A 83 6.58 -19.61 21.45
N LEU A 84 5.44 -19.23 22.01
CA LEU A 84 4.77 -19.99 23.08
C LEU A 84 4.05 -21.25 22.59
N TYR A 85 3.46 -21.20 21.41
CA TYR A 85 2.58 -22.26 20.89
C TYR A 85 3.14 -23.02 19.71
N GLY A 86 4.34 -22.65 19.23
CA GLY A 86 5.00 -23.31 18.10
C GLY A 86 4.35 -23.03 16.73
N SER A 87 3.54 -21.97 16.61
CA SER A 87 2.91 -21.59 15.35
C SER A 87 3.92 -21.05 14.36
N GLN A 88 3.77 -21.37 13.08
CA GLN A 88 4.62 -20.85 12.02
C GLN A 88 4.05 -19.55 11.46
N ILE A 89 4.58 -18.44 11.91
CA ILE A 89 4.15 -17.09 11.48
C ILE A 89 5.32 -16.39 10.80
N MET A 90 5.10 -15.86 9.59
CA MET A 90 6.05 -15.00 8.89
C MET A 90 5.60 -13.54 9.04
N ILE A 91 6.55 -12.67 9.40
CA ILE A 91 6.30 -11.24 9.64
C ILE A 91 7.25 -10.40 8.81
N GLU A 92 6.77 -9.27 8.26
CA GLU A 92 7.56 -8.30 7.47
C GLU A 92 8.39 -8.98 6.36
N ARG A 93 7.81 -9.98 5.70
CA ARG A 93 8.52 -10.71 4.65
C ARG A 93 8.64 -9.85 3.40
N GLU A 94 9.86 -9.61 2.94
CA GLU A 94 10.08 -9.02 1.64
C GLU A 94 9.61 -9.96 0.53
N ILE A 95 8.85 -9.41 -0.41
CA ILE A 95 8.40 -10.09 -1.62
C ILE A 95 9.03 -9.46 -2.86
N ARG A 96 9.30 -10.27 -3.86
CA ARG A 96 9.82 -9.84 -5.16
C ARG A 96 9.13 -10.63 -6.27
N LEU A 97 8.61 -9.92 -7.26
CA LEU A 97 8.05 -10.45 -8.49
C LEU A 97 8.86 -9.86 -9.67
N PRO A 98 9.99 -10.50 -10.04
CA PRO A 98 10.93 -9.95 -11.02
C PRO A 98 10.31 -9.75 -12.40
N ASP A 99 9.43 -10.65 -12.84
CA ASP A 99 8.81 -10.61 -14.17
C ASP A 99 7.99 -9.35 -14.42
N VAL A 100 7.52 -8.73 -13.35
CA VAL A 100 6.73 -7.49 -13.38
C VAL A 100 7.39 -6.33 -12.62
N ASN A 101 8.64 -6.49 -12.18
CA ASN A 101 9.39 -5.50 -11.41
C ASN A 101 8.63 -4.99 -10.18
N VAL A 102 7.99 -5.88 -9.42
CA VAL A 102 7.24 -5.52 -8.21
C VAL A 102 7.92 -6.03 -6.97
N ARG A 103 8.06 -5.15 -5.99
CA ARG A 103 8.61 -5.42 -4.67
C ARG A 103 7.67 -4.93 -3.59
N GLY A 104 7.69 -5.57 -2.44
CA GLY A 104 6.91 -5.13 -1.28
C GLY A 104 7.33 -5.84 -0.01
N PHE A 105 6.65 -5.50 1.07
CA PHE A 105 6.78 -6.17 2.36
C PHE A 105 5.36 -6.55 2.79
N LEU A 106 5.15 -7.84 2.96
CA LEU A 106 3.88 -8.33 3.49
C LEU A 106 3.93 -8.32 5.02
N ASP A 107 2.81 -8.04 5.65
CA ASP A 107 2.79 -7.87 7.10
C ASP A 107 2.81 -9.22 7.84
N ILE A 108 1.90 -10.15 7.50
CA ILE A 108 1.72 -11.39 8.26
C ILE A 108 1.29 -12.54 7.35
N ILE A 109 1.93 -13.72 7.51
CA ILE A 109 1.42 -15.01 7.03
C ILE A 109 1.33 -15.98 8.21
N ILE A 110 0.17 -16.60 8.38
CA ILE A 110 -0.03 -17.75 9.26
C ILE A 110 0.03 -18.99 8.37
N VAL A 111 1.13 -19.74 8.47
CA VAL A 111 1.46 -20.81 7.52
C VAL A 111 0.48 -21.97 7.61
N GLU A 112 0.15 -22.41 8.82
CA GLU A 112 -0.77 -23.53 9.07
C GLU A 112 -2.16 -23.25 8.49
N ASP A 113 -2.61 -22.01 8.58
CA ASP A 113 -3.92 -21.59 8.09
C ASP A 113 -3.92 -21.27 6.60
N GLN A 114 -2.74 -21.19 5.97
CA GLN A 114 -2.56 -20.65 4.61
C GLN A 114 -3.27 -19.29 4.47
N ALA A 115 -3.06 -18.43 5.47
CA ALA A 115 -3.74 -17.15 5.63
C ALA A 115 -2.75 -16.00 5.58
N LEU A 116 -3.03 -15.00 4.73
CA LEU A 116 -2.24 -13.79 4.58
C LEU A 116 -3.06 -12.59 5.05
N TYR A 117 -2.42 -11.76 5.87
CA TYR A 117 -3.01 -10.55 6.42
C TYR A 117 -2.14 -9.34 6.12
N ASP A 118 -2.81 -8.22 5.91
CA ASP A 118 -2.19 -6.90 5.79
C ASP A 118 -2.89 -5.95 6.78
N ILE A 119 -2.10 -5.29 7.63
CA ILE A 119 -2.61 -4.41 8.67
C ILE A 119 -2.88 -3.03 8.10
N LYS A 120 -4.04 -2.46 8.40
CA LYS A 120 -4.41 -1.12 7.96
C LYS A 120 -4.95 -0.28 9.12
N THR A 121 -4.30 0.84 9.38
CA THR A 121 -4.87 1.84 10.30
C THR A 121 -5.86 2.74 9.56
N CYS A 122 -6.97 3.08 10.21
CA CYS A 122 -7.96 3.99 9.64
C CYS A 122 -8.56 4.90 10.72
N ASN A 123 -9.20 5.98 10.29
CA ASN A 123 -10.01 6.83 11.14
C ASN A 123 -11.46 6.32 11.24
N SER A 124 -12.24 6.92 12.12
CA SER A 124 -13.64 6.54 12.34
C SER A 124 -14.53 6.77 11.12
N TRP A 125 -14.22 7.75 10.27
CA TRP A 125 -14.96 7.95 9.02
C TRP A 125 -14.75 6.76 8.07
N LYS A 126 -13.49 6.37 7.81
CA LYS A 126 -13.18 5.21 6.97
C LYS A 126 -13.71 3.91 7.59
N TRP A 127 -13.67 3.78 8.90
CA TRP A 127 -14.27 2.65 9.60
C TRP A 127 -15.77 2.52 9.32
N LYS A 128 -16.51 3.63 9.37
CA LYS A 128 -17.95 3.66 9.06
C LYS A 128 -18.23 3.29 7.60
N THR A 129 -17.41 3.73 6.66
CA THR A 129 -17.55 3.37 5.25
C THR A 129 -17.29 1.89 4.96
N LEU A 130 -16.48 1.22 5.79
CA LEU A 130 -16.17 -0.20 5.64
C LEU A 130 -17.11 -1.13 6.41
N PHE A 131 -17.49 -0.72 7.62
CA PHE A 131 -18.15 -1.60 8.60
C PHE A 131 -19.42 -1.01 9.21
N GLY A 132 -19.86 0.16 8.77
CA GLY A 132 -21.09 0.81 9.22
C GLY A 132 -22.35 0.10 8.74
N ARG A 133 -23.51 0.66 9.09
CA ARG A 133 -24.82 0.12 8.67
C ARG A 133 -25.02 0.17 7.15
N THR A 134 -24.47 1.20 6.51
CA THR A 134 -24.48 1.40 5.06
C THR A 134 -23.04 1.50 4.57
N PRO A 135 -22.35 0.37 4.38
CA PRO A 135 -20.98 0.40 3.88
C PRO A 135 -20.96 0.93 2.44
N ASP A 136 -19.82 1.52 2.05
CA ASP A 136 -19.59 1.96 0.69
C ASP A 136 -19.72 0.76 -0.27
N PRO A 137 -20.65 0.80 -1.25
CA PRO A 137 -20.83 -0.29 -2.20
C PRO A 137 -19.64 -0.44 -3.17
N ASN A 138 -18.87 0.63 -3.40
CA ASN A 138 -17.71 0.66 -4.29
C ASN A 138 -16.45 1.16 -3.57
N PRO A 139 -15.95 0.43 -2.57
CA PRO A 139 -14.73 0.82 -1.88
C PRO A 139 -13.54 0.75 -2.83
N ALA A 140 -12.55 1.62 -2.60
CA ALA A 140 -11.31 1.59 -3.33
C ALA A 140 -10.64 0.20 -3.25
N ASP A 141 -10.22 -0.33 -4.40
CA ASP A 141 -9.69 -1.70 -4.52
C ASP A 141 -8.17 -1.81 -4.29
N ASN A 142 -7.48 -0.69 -4.11
CA ASN A 142 -6.03 -0.64 -4.01
C ASN A 142 -5.47 -1.58 -2.92
N TYR A 143 -6.09 -1.65 -1.75
CA TYR A 143 -5.65 -2.58 -0.68
C TYR A 143 -5.95 -4.04 -1.02
N ASN A 144 -7.03 -4.31 -1.74
CA ASN A 144 -7.36 -5.65 -2.19
C ASN A 144 -6.34 -6.13 -3.24
N LEU A 145 -5.94 -5.25 -4.17
CA LEU A 145 -4.90 -5.53 -5.16
C LEU A 145 -3.52 -5.68 -4.52
N GLN A 146 -3.19 -4.86 -3.52
CA GLN A 146 -1.96 -5.03 -2.74
C GLN A 146 -1.90 -6.42 -2.11
N LEU A 147 -2.98 -6.81 -1.42
CA LEU A 147 -3.05 -8.11 -0.76
C LEU A 147 -3.03 -9.27 -1.79
N GLY A 148 -3.69 -9.08 -2.94
CA GLY A 148 -3.63 -10.01 -4.08
C GLY A 148 -2.21 -10.18 -4.63
N THR A 149 -1.43 -9.09 -4.70
CA THR A 149 -0.02 -9.11 -5.12
C THR A 149 0.84 -9.95 -4.17
N TYR A 150 0.62 -9.82 -2.87
CA TYR A 150 1.31 -10.65 -1.87
C TYR A 150 0.86 -12.12 -1.96
N GLY A 151 -0.42 -12.35 -2.19
CA GLY A 151 -0.95 -13.70 -2.40
C GLY A 151 -0.38 -14.36 -3.65
N TRP A 152 -0.24 -13.62 -4.74
CA TRP A 152 0.42 -14.10 -5.95
C TRP A 152 1.85 -14.54 -5.66
N TRP A 153 2.66 -13.69 -5.04
CA TRP A 153 4.02 -14.06 -4.65
C TRP A 153 4.06 -15.32 -3.78
N TYR A 154 3.17 -15.43 -2.79
CA TYR A 154 3.12 -16.60 -1.91
C TYR A 154 2.84 -17.89 -2.68
N GLU A 155 1.87 -17.87 -3.59
CA GLU A 155 1.52 -19.04 -4.38
C GLU A 155 2.65 -19.47 -5.33
N GLU A 156 3.42 -18.53 -5.86
CA GLU A 156 4.58 -18.84 -6.69
C GLU A 156 5.76 -19.36 -5.88
N GLU A 157 6.05 -18.74 -4.74
CA GLU A 157 7.20 -19.09 -3.90
C GLU A 157 7.03 -20.46 -3.24
N TYR A 158 5.82 -20.78 -2.78
CA TYR A 158 5.57 -22.00 -2.00
C TYR A 158 4.79 -23.09 -2.75
N GLY A 159 4.25 -22.82 -3.93
CA GLY A 159 3.43 -23.74 -4.70
C GLY A 159 2.07 -24.08 -4.07
N ASN A 160 1.70 -23.43 -3.00
CA ASN A 160 0.49 -23.69 -2.23
C ASN A 160 -0.55 -22.59 -2.41
N LYS A 161 -1.83 -22.96 -2.54
CA LYS A 161 -2.92 -21.98 -2.62
C LYS A 161 -3.24 -21.39 -1.26
N LEU A 162 -3.44 -20.07 -1.22
CA LEU A 162 -3.95 -19.41 -0.04
C LEU A 162 -5.43 -19.69 0.17
N LYS A 163 -5.80 -20.02 1.41
CA LYS A 163 -7.21 -20.21 1.82
C LYS A 163 -7.86 -18.92 2.26
N LYS A 164 -7.05 -17.94 2.70
CA LYS A 164 -7.55 -16.71 3.27
C LYS A 164 -6.66 -15.52 2.89
N LEU A 165 -7.30 -14.47 2.42
CA LEU A 165 -6.75 -13.11 2.33
C LEU A 165 -7.57 -12.20 3.23
N ALA A 166 -6.94 -11.42 4.10
CA ALA A 166 -7.67 -10.53 4.98
C ALA A 166 -6.92 -9.21 5.26
N LEU A 167 -7.68 -8.14 5.36
CA LEU A 167 -7.21 -6.85 5.84
C LEU A 167 -7.58 -6.74 7.33
N LEU A 168 -6.60 -6.57 8.20
CA LEU A 168 -6.82 -6.31 9.61
C LEU A 168 -6.85 -4.80 9.85
N TYR A 169 -8.04 -4.27 10.06
CA TYR A 169 -8.22 -2.84 10.32
C TYR A 169 -8.11 -2.51 11.80
N TYR A 170 -7.32 -1.49 12.11
CA TYR A 170 -7.24 -0.85 13.41
C TYR A 170 -7.77 0.58 13.30
N ASN A 171 -8.83 0.90 14.05
CA ASN A 171 -9.37 2.25 14.12
C ASN A 171 -8.59 3.07 15.14
N LYS A 172 -7.76 3.99 14.68
CA LYS A 172 -6.89 4.82 15.52
C LYS A 172 -7.59 5.87 16.38
N ASP A 173 -8.91 6.13 16.14
CA ASP A 173 -9.66 7.09 16.95
C ASP A 173 -10.31 6.45 18.19
N ASN A 174 -10.55 5.12 18.17
CA ASN A 174 -11.25 4.42 19.26
C ASN A 174 -10.73 2.99 19.52
N SER A 175 -9.57 2.65 18.96
CA SER A 175 -8.85 1.38 19.17
C SER A 175 -9.64 0.11 18.81
N ARG A 176 -10.70 0.21 18.02
CA ARG A 176 -11.42 -0.98 17.55
C ARG A 176 -10.61 -1.70 16.48
N MET A 177 -10.64 -3.02 16.54
CA MET A 177 -10.04 -3.89 15.52
C MET A 177 -11.12 -4.72 14.84
N ARG A 178 -10.94 -4.94 13.53
CA ARG A 178 -11.83 -5.82 12.76
C ARG A 178 -11.14 -6.34 11.51
N GLU A 179 -11.33 -7.63 11.25
CA GLU A 179 -10.90 -8.27 10.02
C GLU A 179 -11.92 -8.02 8.90
N LYS A 180 -11.42 -7.79 7.69
CA LYS A 180 -12.19 -7.80 6.45
C LYS A 180 -11.59 -8.84 5.52
N ARG A 181 -12.31 -9.93 5.31
CA ARG A 181 -11.90 -10.98 4.36
C ARG A 181 -12.00 -10.46 2.92
N ILE A 182 -11.00 -10.77 2.11
CA ILE A 182 -10.91 -10.44 0.69
C ILE A 182 -11.03 -11.73 -0.12
N ARG A 183 -11.65 -11.63 -1.29
CA ARG A 183 -11.77 -12.79 -2.20
C ARG A 183 -10.41 -13.16 -2.76
N THR A 184 -10.08 -14.46 -2.81
CA THR A 184 -8.81 -14.95 -3.38
C THR A 184 -8.67 -14.65 -4.87
N SER A 185 -9.78 -14.40 -5.59
CA SER A 185 -9.74 -13.92 -6.98
C SER A 185 -9.00 -12.58 -7.18
N TYR A 186 -8.69 -11.85 -6.10
CA TYR A 186 -7.82 -10.69 -6.19
C TYR A 186 -6.35 -11.04 -6.49
N ILE A 187 -5.95 -12.29 -6.31
CA ILE A 187 -4.64 -12.78 -6.75
C ILE A 187 -4.53 -12.68 -8.28
N ASP A 188 -5.52 -13.18 -9.01
CA ASP A 188 -5.54 -13.12 -10.47
C ASP A 188 -5.69 -11.69 -10.97
N LYS A 189 -6.56 -10.88 -10.34
CA LYS A 189 -6.68 -9.45 -10.65
C LYS A 189 -5.38 -8.67 -10.44
N ALA A 190 -4.60 -9.01 -9.42
CA ALA A 190 -3.31 -8.38 -9.19
C ALA A 190 -2.29 -8.77 -10.26
N LYS A 191 -2.28 -10.03 -10.73
CA LYS A 191 -1.47 -10.48 -11.86
C LYS A 191 -1.81 -9.68 -13.12
N GLU A 192 -3.08 -9.62 -13.49
CA GLU A 192 -3.56 -8.85 -14.64
C GLU A 192 -3.16 -7.38 -14.54
N TYR A 193 -3.37 -6.76 -13.38
CA TYR A 193 -3.01 -5.37 -13.13
C TYR A 193 -1.51 -5.09 -13.36
N TRP A 194 -0.63 -5.90 -12.77
CA TRP A 194 0.81 -5.66 -12.89
C TRP A 194 1.36 -5.99 -14.27
N HIS A 195 0.79 -6.96 -14.97
CA HIS A 195 1.13 -7.22 -16.37
C HIS A 195 0.69 -6.05 -17.26
N ASP A 196 -0.52 -5.49 -17.08
CA ASP A 196 -0.98 -4.31 -17.80
C ASP A 196 -0.08 -3.08 -17.55
N VAL A 197 0.28 -2.82 -16.28
CA VAL A 197 1.23 -1.75 -15.92
C VAL A 197 2.54 -1.90 -16.69
N ASN A 198 3.14 -3.08 -16.66
CA ASN A 198 4.42 -3.31 -17.35
C ASN A 198 4.31 -3.20 -18.86
N GLN A 199 3.23 -3.70 -19.46
CA GLN A 199 3.01 -3.56 -20.90
C GLN A 199 2.89 -2.10 -21.33
N ARG A 200 2.17 -1.28 -20.58
CA ARG A 200 2.00 0.15 -20.87
C ARG A 200 3.32 0.88 -20.84
N PHE A 201 4.17 0.62 -19.88
CA PHE A 201 5.46 1.29 -19.77
C PHE A 201 6.49 0.77 -20.79
N LYS A 202 6.49 -0.52 -21.12
CA LYS A 202 7.34 -1.07 -22.20
C LYS A 202 7.02 -0.49 -23.58
N LYS A 203 5.77 -0.18 -23.85
CA LYS A 203 5.33 0.39 -25.14
C LYS A 203 5.67 1.87 -25.28
N GLY A 204 6.29 2.50 -24.30
CA GLY A 204 6.62 3.92 -24.33
C GLY A 204 5.40 4.85 -24.35
N ASN A 205 4.21 4.33 -24.07
CA ASN A 205 2.99 5.12 -23.95
C ASN A 205 2.92 5.71 -22.55
N PRO A 206 3.35 6.95 -22.31
CA PRO A 206 3.22 7.54 -21.01
C PRO A 206 1.72 7.66 -20.67
N PRO A 207 1.28 7.26 -19.48
CA PRO A 207 -0.12 7.36 -19.05
C PRO A 207 -0.70 8.77 -19.13
N ILE A 208 0.17 9.76 -19.17
CA ILE A 208 -0.16 11.18 -19.36
C ILE A 208 -0.78 11.45 -20.75
N GLU A 209 -0.21 10.90 -21.83
CA GLU A 209 -0.70 11.08 -23.19
C GLU A 209 -2.05 10.39 -23.40
N LEU A 210 -2.27 9.30 -22.68
CA LEU A 210 -3.52 8.56 -22.76
C LEU A 210 -4.65 9.18 -21.95
N GLY A 211 -4.45 10.33 -21.30
CA GLY A 211 -5.47 10.97 -20.46
C GLY A 211 -5.96 10.10 -19.30
N VAL A 212 -5.17 9.12 -18.87
CA VAL A 212 -5.56 8.16 -17.83
C VAL A 212 -5.76 8.90 -16.52
N ALA A 213 -6.99 9.03 -16.09
CA ALA A 213 -7.35 9.57 -14.80
C ALA A 213 -6.97 8.60 -13.67
N PRO A 214 -6.67 9.08 -12.46
CA PRO A 214 -6.57 8.22 -11.29
C PRO A 214 -7.89 7.48 -11.08
N ALA A 215 -7.82 6.26 -10.56
CA ALA A 215 -9.00 5.46 -10.29
C ALA A 215 -9.95 6.14 -9.27
N TYR A 216 -9.39 7.00 -8.43
CA TYR A 216 -10.12 7.65 -7.34
C TYR A 216 -9.87 9.16 -7.31
N LYS A 217 -10.94 9.95 -7.26
CA LYS A 217 -10.87 11.42 -7.20
C LYS A 217 -10.03 11.94 -6.03
N TRP A 218 -10.10 11.30 -4.87
CA TRP A 218 -9.35 11.69 -3.68
C TRP A 218 -7.82 11.60 -3.87
N GLU A 219 -7.38 10.75 -4.78
CA GLU A 219 -5.97 10.55 -5.08
C GLU A 219 -5.34 11.75 -5.79
N CYS A 220 -6.15 12.45 -6.60
CA CYS A 220 -5.74 13.64 -7.34
C CYS A 220 -5.95 14.92 -6.51
N ASN A 221 -5.25 14.97 -5.38
CA ASN A 221 -5.32 16.08 -4.43
C ASN A 221 -3.90 16.40 -3.94
N PRO A 222 -3.50 17.69 -3.86
CA PRO A 222 -2.15 18.07 -3.41
C PRO A 222 -1.79 17.51 -2.02
N LYS A 223 -2.79 17.25 -1.18
CA LYS A 223 -2.56 16.63 0.14
C LYS A 223 -2.11 15.17 0.05
N TYR A 224 -2.49 14.44 -1.02
CA TYR A 224 -2.28 12.99 -1.13
C TYR A 224 -1.40 12.60 -2.31
N CYS A 225 -1.13 13.52 -3.24
CA CYS A 225 -0.36 13.25 -4.44
C CYS A 225 0.96 13.98 -4.41
N ASN A 226 2.05 13.25 -4.21
CA ASN A 226 3.42 13.79 -4.17
C ASN A 226 3.96 14.23 -5.55
N PHE A 227 3.14 14.15 -6.59
CA PHE A 227 3.46 14.58 -7.96
C PHE A 227 2.43 15.58 -8.47
N TYR A 228 1.62 16.17 -7.58
CA TYR A 228 0.51 17.04 -7.97
C TYR A 228 0.98 18.25 -8.76
N GLN A 229 2.05 18.91 -8.32
CA GLN A 229 2.60 20.10 -8.97
C GLN A 229 3.13 19.78 -10.38
N VAL A 230 3.87 18.69 -10.53
CA VAL A 230 4.43 18.25 -11.82
C VAL A 230 3.33 17.77 -12.77
N CYS A 231 2.31 17.09 -12.25
CA CYS A 231 1.20 16.55 -13.02
C CYS A 231 0.16 17.61 -13.42
N GLY A 232 0.05 18.71 -12.67
CA GLY A 232 -1.00 19.71 -12.86
C GLY A 232 -2.42 19.27 -12.48
N GLY A 233 -2.55 18.18 -11.71
CA GLY A 233 -3.85 17.75 -11.19
C GLY A 233 -4.84 17.26 -12.24
N GLY A 234 -4.47 16.31 -13.06
CA GLY A 234 -5.25 15.86 -14.21
C GLY A 234 -6.36 14.84 -13.95
N TYR A 235 -7.10 14.92 -12.84
CA TYR A 235 -8.29 14.07 -12.69
C TYR A 235 -9.39 14.49 -13.67
N LYS A 236 -9.78 13.54 -14.52
CA LYS A 236 -10.99 13.67 -15.36
C LYS A 236 -12.00 12.62 -14.91
N GLU A 237 -13.25 12.98 -14.76
CA GLU A 237 -14.32 12.01 -14.53
C GLU A 237 -14.44 11.08 -15.76
N LYS A 238 -14.66 9.80 -15.52
CA LYS A 238 -14.84 8.84 -16.62
C LYS A 238 -16.06 9.28 -17.45
N GLY A 239 -15.83 9.58 -18.71
CA GLY A 239 -16.90 9.93 -19.65
C GLY A 239 -17.16 11.42 -19.88
N VAL A 240 -16.33 12.31 -19.34
CA VAL A 240 -16.35 13.73 -19.69
C VAL A 240 -15.15 14.00 -20.60
N ASP A 241 -15.35 13.94 -21.91
CA ASP A 241 -14.46 14.55 -22.88
C ASP A 241 -14.56 16.08 -22.72
N LEU A 242 -13.42 16.72 -22.43
CA LEU A 242 -13.29 18.18 -22.44
C LEU A 242 -12.88 18.64 -23.83
#